data_f182fbe9352e1712e34f7dabd7a65021
#
_entry.id   f182fbe9352e1712e34f7dabd7a65021
#
_cell.length_a   1.000
_cell.length_b   1.000
_cell.length_c   1.000
_cell.angle_alpha   90.00
_cell.angle_beta   90.00
_cell.angle_gamma   90.00
#
_symmetry.space_group_name_H-M   'P 1'
#
loop_
_entity.id
_entity.type
_entity.pdbx_description
1 polymer ?
#
loop_
_entity_poly.entity_id
_entity_poly.type
_entity_poly.pdbx_seq_one_letter_code
_entity_poly.pdbx_strand_id
1 'polypeptide(L)'
;EVGATADLNKAKTQNKEVYDFLASVSNKYGIGFWKPGAGIIHQVVLEQYAFPGGMMIGTDSHTVNAGGLGIVATGVGGADACDVMAGLPWELKFPKLIGVKLTGKLSGWTASKDIILKVAGILTVKGGTGAILEYFGDGAKSLSCTGKGTICNMGAEIGATTSIFGYDAKMADYLKGTDRADVAEAANAIAEHLTGDDDVYA
;
A
#
# COMPACT_ATOMS: atom_id res chain seq x y z
N GLU A 1 14.55 -19.59 -0.26
CA GLU A 1 15.35 -18.50 0.33
C GLU A 1 16.44 -19.11 1.21
N VAL A 2 17.66 -18.67 0.98
CA VAL A 2 18.85 -19.21 1.68
C VAL A 2 19.59 -18.12 2.47
N GLY A 3 18.97 -16.96 2.64
CA GLY A 3 19.47 -15.79 3.38
C GLY A 3 20.01 -14.68 2.47
N ALA A 4 20.00 -13.46 2.98
CA ALA A 4 20.20 -12.24 2.22
C ALA A 4 21.47 -12.24 1.35
N THR A 5 22.60 -12.71 1.87
CA THR A 5 23.86 -12.73 1.12
C THR A 5 23.81 -13.71 -0.05
N ALA A 6 23.26 -14.91 0.15
CA ALA A 6 23.15 -15.92 -0.90
C ALA A 6 22.13 -15.50 -1.96
N ASP A 7 20.99 -14.92 -1.57
CA ASP A 7 19.96 -14.43 -2.48
C ASP A 7 20.50 -13.25 -3.31
N LEU A 8 21.26 -12.34 -2.70
CA LEU A 8 21.91 -11.23 -3.41
C LEU A 8 22.96 -11.73 -4.40
N ASN A 9 23.77 -12.74 -4.04
CA ASN A 9 24.73 -13.35 -4.95
C ASN A 9 24.03 -14.03 -6.12
N LYS A 10 22.93 -14.75 -5.87
CA LYS A 10 22.10 -15.35 -6.93
C LYS A 10 21.56 -14.29 -7.88
N ALA A 11 21.05 -13.18 -7.37
CA ALA A 11 20.59 -12.06 -8.19
C ALA A 11 21.70 -11.49 -9.09
N LYS A 12 22.91 -11.33 -8.54
CA LYS A 12 24.08 -10.78 -9.26
C LYS A 12 24.74 -11.76 -10.26
N THR A 13 24.49 -13.05 -10.15
CA THR A 13 25.09 -14.09 -10.99
C THR A 13 24.07 -14.76 -11.89
N GLN A 14 23.19 -15.59 -11.34
CA GLN A 14 22.23 -16.40 -12.11
C GLN A 14 21.16 -15.55 -12.79
N ASN A 15 20.71 -14.46 -12.14
CA ASN A 15 19.67 -13.57 -12.65
C ASN A 15 20.25 -12.27 -13.24
N LYS A 16 21.55 -12.23 -13.48
CA LYS A 16 22.24 -11.02 -13.95
C LYS A 16 21.62 -10.43 -15.20
N GLU A 17 21.31 -11.26 -16.18
CA GLU A 17 20.71 -10.82 -17.45
C GLU A 17 19.37 -10.08 -17.24
N VAL A 18 18.53 -10.56 -16.35
CA VAL A 18 17.23 -9.92 -16.02
C VAL A 18 17.46 -8.54 -15.42
N TYR A 19 18.39 -8.44 -14.45
CA TYR A 19 18.66 -7.16 -13.79
C TYR A 19 19.41 -6.17 -14.70
N ASP A 20 20.29 -6.65 -15.58
CA ASP A 20 20.94 -5.81 -16.61
C ASP A 20 19.90 -5.27 -17.60
N PHE A 21 18.94 -6.11 -18.02
CA PHE A 21 17.83 -5.68 -18.86
C PHE A 21 16.98 -4.61 -18.18
N LEU A 22 16.54 -4.84 -16.94
CA LEU A 22 15.74 -3.87 -16.16
C LEU A 22 16.51 -2.55 -15.98
N ALA A 23 17.79 -2.60 -15.67
CA ALA A 23 18.62 -1.41 -15.53
C ALA A 23 18.74 -0.64 -16.85
N SER A 24 18.92 -1.33 -17.97
CA SER A 24 19.05 -0.72 -19.29
C SER A 24 17.75 -0.06 -19.75
N VAL A 25 16.63 -0.72 -19.54
CA VAL A 25 15.28 -0.19 -19.85
C VAL A 25 14.98 1.03 -18.98
N SER A 26 15.23 0.93 -17.67
CA SER A 26 15.02 2.03 -16.74
C SER A 26 15.85 3.26 -17.14
N ASN A 27 17.12 3.05 -17.49
CA ASN A 27 17.98 4.13 -17.97
C ASN A 27 17.49 4.75 -19.28
N LYS A 28 17.04 3.91 -20.24
CA LYS A 28 16.53 4.37 -21.54
C LYS A 28 15.31 5.27 -21.41
N TYR A 29 14.41 4.95 -20.49
CA TYR A 29 13.13 5.66 -20.31
C TYR A 29 13.13 6.64 -19.14
N GLY A 30 14.25 6.86 -18.46
CA GLY A 30 14.34 7.76 -17.32
C GLY A 30 13.58 7.29 -16.06
N ILE A 31 13.46 5.98 -15.88
CA ILE A 31 12.74 5.34 -14.76
C ILE A 31 13.71 5.08 -13.61
N GLY A 32 13.31 5.38 -12.39
CA GLY A 32 14.08 5.02 -11.19
C GLY A 32 14.22 3.50 -11.04
N PHE A 33 15.42 3.02 -10.73
CA PHE A 33 15.69 1.60 -10.57
C PHE A 33 16.35 1.29 -9.23
N TRP A 34 15.61 0.61 -8.37
CA TRP A 34 16.10 0.07 -7.10
C TRP A 34 16.75 -1.29 -7.35
N LYS A 35 18.08 -1.35 -7.15
CA LYS A 35 18.89 -2.55 -7.44
C LYS A 35 18.62 -3.67 -6.42
N PRO A 36 18.97 -4.93 -6.77
CA PRO A 36 18.92 -6.04 -5.82
C PRO A 36 19.64 -5.71 -4.51
N GLY A 37 19.00 -6.01 -3.40
CA GLY A 37 19.49 -5.69 -2.05
C GLY A 37 18.98 -4.38 -1.46
N ALA A 38 18.24 -3.57 -2.22
CA ALA A 38 17.67 -2.31 -1.72
C ALA A 38 16.51 -2.51 -0.71
N GLY A 39 15.87 -3.67 -0.73
CA GLY A 39 14.76 -3.99 0.17
C GLY A 39 13.56 -4.60 -0.56
N ILE A 40 12.51 -4.87 0.19
CA ILE A 40 11.22 -5.30 -0.34
C ILE A 40 10.51 -4.10 -0.99
N ILE A 41 9.97 -4.28 -2.19
CA ILE A 41 9.30 -3.26 -3.01
C ILE A 41 8.30 -2.44 -2.18
N HIS A 42 7.38 -3.11 -1.49
CA HIS A 42 6.28 -2.43 -0.79
C HIS A 42 6.76 -1.60 0.40
N GLN A 43 7.84 -2.01 1.07
CA GLN A 43 8.46 -1.22 2.15
C GLN A 43 9.21 -0.02 1.58
N VAL A 44 9.99 -0.22 0.51
CA VAL A 44 10.68 0.88 -0.18
C VAL A 44 9.68 1.92 -0.69
N VAL A 45 8.57 1.48 -1.28
CA VAL A 45 7.51 2.39 -1.76
C VAL A 45 6.87 3.14 -0.59
N LEU A 46 6.57 2.46 0.51
CA LEU A 46 5.96 3.10 1.67
C LEU A 46 6.90 4.14 2.30
N GLU A 47 8.20 3.84 2.37
CA GLU A 47 9.21 4.69 2.99
C GLU A 47 9.65 5.87 2.12
N GLN A 48 9.61 5.75 0.78
CA GLN A 48 10.23 6.70 -0.12
C GLN A 48 9.25 7.46 -1.02
N TYR A 49 8.09 6.86 -1.37
CA TYR A 49 7.22 7.38 -2.43
C TYR A 49 5.78 7.63 -1.99
N ALA A 50 5.21 6.75 -1.18
CA ALA A 50 3.80 6.87 -0.79
C ALA A 50 3.56 8.13 0.06
N PHE A 51 2.45 8.82 -0.18
CA PHE A 51 2.03 10.00 0.57
C PHE A 51 0.50 10.04 0.70
N PRO A 52 -0.05 10.60 1.78
CA PRO A 52 -1.51 10.68 1.98
C PRO A 52 -2.21 11.45 0.87
N GLY A 53 -3.35 10.93 0.40
CA GLY A 53 -4.15 11.54 -0.66
C GLY A 53 -3.65 11.29 -2.08
N GLY A 54 -2.56 10.53 -2.25
CA GLY A 54 -2.05 10.15 -3.55
C GLY A 54 -2.79 8.97 -4.18
N MET A 55 -2.43 8.64 -5.42
CA MET A 55 -2.85 7.45 -6.14
C MET A 55 -1.64 6.71 -6.70
N MET A 56 -1.65 5.39 -6.64
CA MET A 56 -0.56 4.54 -7.13
C MET A 56 -1.11 3.28 -7.80
N ILE A 57 -0.52 2.90 -8.91
CA ILE A 57 -0.68 1.56 -9.47
C ILE A 57 0.65 0.81 -9.46
N GLY A 58 0.59 -0.49 -9.36
CA GLY A 58 1.78 -1.35 -9.40
C GLY A 58 1.45 -2.73 -9.94
N THR A 59 2.43 -3.39 -10.54
CA THR A 59 2.25 -4.72 -11.16
C THR A 59 2.35 -5.88 -10.16
N ASP A 60 2.13 -5.59 -8.88
CA ASP A 60 2.07 -6.58 -7.81
C ASP A 60 0.78 -6.41 -7.00
N SER A 61 0.15 -7.52 -6.64
CA SER A 61 -1.11 -7.53 -5.87
C SER A 61 -1.00 -6.87 -4.50
N HIS A 62 0.21 -6.85 -3.91
CA HIS A 62 0.49 -6.25 -2.60
C HIS A 62 0.81 -4.73 -2.69
N THR A 63 0.69 -4.11 -3.87
CA THR A 63 0.75 -2.63 -4.02
C THR A 63 -0.20 -1.93 -3.06
N VAL A 64 -1.32 -2.56 -2.74
CA VAL A 64 -2.33 -2.08 -1.77
C VAL A 64 -1.78 -1.83 -0.35
N ASN A 65 -0.59 -2.35 -0.01
CA ASN A 65 0.09 -2.07 1.25
C ASN A 65 0.22 -0.57 1.54
N ALA A 66 0.39 0.24 0.51
CA ALA A 66 0.54 1.68 0.63
C ALA A 66 -0.73 2.40 1.14
N GLY A 67 -1.89 1.75 1.09
CA GLY A 67 -3.13 2.25 1.71
C GLY A 67 -3.02 2.49 3.22
N GLY A 68 -2.03 1.85 3.87
CA GLY A 68 -1.68 2.10 5.27
C GLY A 68 -1.12 3.50 5.54
N LEU A 69 -0.74 4.24 4.50
CA LEU A 69 -0.32 5.65 4.55
C LEU A 69 -1.36 6.59 3.88
N GLY A 70 -2.61 6.13 3.68
CA GLY A 70 -3.68 6.98 3.15
C GLY A 70 -3.57 7.29 1.66
N ILE A 71 -2.97 6.39 0.88
CA ILE A 71 -2.88 6.49 -0.58
C ILE A 71 -3.81 5.44 -1.22
N VAL A 72 -4.49 5.79 -2.30
CA VAL A 72 -5.25 4.82 -3.11
C VAL A 72 -4.25 4.04 -3.97
N ALA A 73 -3.90 2.84 -3.52
CA ALA A 73 -2.91 2.00 -4.17
C ALA A 73 -3.54 0.69 -4.64
N THR A 74 -3.35 0.33 -5.91
CA THR A 74 -3.96 -0.89 -6.47
C THR A 74 -3.01 -1.67 -7.35
N GLY A 75 -3.16 -3.00 -7.32
CA GLY A 75 -2.46 -3.90 -8.23
C GLY A 75 -3.11 -3.92 -9.61
N VAL A 76 -2.30 -3.87 -10.67
CA VAL A 76 -2.76 -3.90 -12.06
C VAL A 76 -1.96 -4.92 -12.87
N GLY A 77 -2.46 -5.29 -14.04
CA GLY A 77 -1.71 -6.10 -14.99
C GLY A 77 -0.52 -5.36 -15.60
N GLY A 78 0.48 -6.11 -16.08
CA GLY A 78 1.65 -5.51 -16.72
C GLY A 78 1.30 -4.69 -17.96
N ALA A 79 0.27 -5.09 -18.74
CA ALA A 79 -0.21 -4.33 -19.89
C ALA A 79 -0.77 -2.98 -19.47
N ASP A 80 -1.63 -2.95 -18.43
CA ASP A 80 -2.21 -1.70 -17.91
C ASP A 80 -1.11 -0.74 -17.44
N ALA A 81 -0.09 -1.27 -16.76
CA ALA A 81 1.05 -0.46 -16.32
C ALA A 81 1.83 0.13 -17.51
N CYS A 82 2.04 -0.64 -18.58
CA CYS A 82 2.70 -0.15 -19.80
C CYS A 82 1.88 0.95 -20.47
N ASP A 83 0.56 0.81 -20.52
CA ASP A 83 -0.34 1.81 -21.10
C ASP A 83 -0.26 3.12 -20.31
N VAL A 84 -0.32 3.06 -18.97
CA VAL A 84 -0.16 4.24 -18.12
C VAL A 84 1.22 4.88 -18.26
N MET A 85 2.30 4.08 -18.35
CA MET A 85 3.65 4.59 -18.59
C MET A 85 3.78 5.27 -19.96
N ALA A 86 2.97 4.86 -20.95
CA ALA A 86 2.87 5.50 -22.26
C ALA A 86 1.94 6.72 -22.28
N GLY A 87 1.35 7.08 -21.15
CA GLY A 87 0.43 8.23 -21.01
C GLY A 87 -1.02 7.93 -21.38
N LEU A 88 -1.38 6.67 -21.53
CA LEU A 88 -2.76 6.27 -21.74
C LEU A 88 -3.53 6.23 -20.40
N PRO A 89 -4.84 6.51 -20.39
CA PRO A 89 -5.65 6.41 -19.20
C PRO A 89 -5.82 4.95 -18.77
N TRP A 90 -5.79 4.74 -17.45
CA TRP A 90 -6.22 3.48 -16.86
C TRP A 90 -7.70 3.57 -16.48
N GLU A 91 -8.51 2.70 -17.04
CA GLU A 91 -9.95 2.67 -16.80
C GLU A 91 -10.30 1.70 -15.67
N LEU A 92 -10.94 2.19 -14.64
CA LEU A 92 -11.43 1.40 -13.52
C LEU A 92 -12.94 1.58 -13.39
N LYS A 93 -13.68 0.47 -13.39
CA LYS A 93 -15.09 0.51 -12.99
C LYS A 93 -15.17 1.04 -11.56
N PHE A 94 -15.98 2.08 -11.31
CA PHE A 94 -16.10 2.70 -10.00
C PHE A 94 -16.39 1.64 -8.92
N PRO A 95 -15.49 1.44 -7.94
CA PRO A 95 -15.64 0.40 -6.92
C PRO A 95 -16.72 0.76 -5.91
N LYS A 96 -17.33 -0.26 -5.31
CA LYS A 96 -18.17 -0.06 -4.12
C LYS A 96 -17.29 0.32 -2.93
N LEU A 97 -17.83 1.11 -2.00
CA LEU A 97 -17.18 1.37 -0.72
C LEU A 97 -17.73 0.42 0.34
N ILE A 98 -16.82 -0.23 1.07
CA ILE A 98 -17.16 -1.05 2.26
C ILE A 98 -16.44 -0.42 3.44
N GLY A 99 -17.21 0.19 4.34
CA GLY A 99 -16.68 0.74 5.58
C GLY A 99 -16.42 -0.35 6.62
N VAL A 100 -15.21 -0.39 7.18
CA VAL A 100 -14.83 -1.29 8.26
C VAL A 100 -14.53 -0.49 9.51
N LYS A 101 -15.51 -0.41 10.42
CA LYS A 101 -15.36 0.32 11.69
C LYS A 101 -14.55 -0.50 12.68
N LEU A 102 -13.40 0.01 13.08
CA LEU A 102 -12.55 -0.56 14.12
C LEU A 102 -12.78 0.14 15.44
N THR A 103 -13.07 -0.62 16.49
CA THR A 103 -13.29 -0.11 17.85
C THR A 103 -12.30 -0.75 18.82
N GLY A 104 -11.98 -0.07 19.90
CA GLY A 104 -11.06 -0.57 20.93
C GLY A 104 -9.59 -0.47 20.51
N LYS A 105 -8.75 -1.30 21.10
CA LYS A 105 -7.29 -1.32 20.90
C LYS A 105 -6.79 -2.75 20.89
N LEU A 106 -5.70 -2.99 20.16
CA LEU A 106 -4.98 -4.25 20.24
C LEU A 106 -4.41 -4.43 21.65
N SER A 107 -4.47 -5.66 22.18
CA SER A 107 -3.99 -6.01 23.52
C SER A 107 -3.36 -7.39 23.54
N GLY A 108 -2.48 -7.61 24.50
CA GLY A 108 -1.78 -8.90 24.65
C GLY A 108 -0.96 -9.24 23.40
N TRP A 109 -1.17 -10.40 22.86
CA TRP A 109 -0.50 -10.93 21.67
C TRP A 109 -1.22 -10.62 20.34
N THR A 110 -2.31 -9.85 20.36
CA THR A 110 -3.08 -9.52 19.16
C THR A 110 -2.28 -8.57 18.27
N ALA A 111 -2.17 -8.90 17.00
CA ALA A 111 -1.47 -8.10 15.99
C ALA A 111 -2.44 -7.50 14.97
N SER A 112 -1.99 -6.52 14.20
CA SER A 112 -2.78 -5.94 13.09
C SER A 112 -3.25 -6.99 12.09
N LYS A 113 -2.47 -8.07 11.90
CA LYS A 113 -2.84 -9.20 11.05
C LYS A 113 -4.12 -9.90 11.51
N ASP A 114 -4.38 -9.97 12.80
CA ASP A 114 -5.59 -10.62 13.33
C ASP A 114 -6.85 -9.86 12.94
N ILE A 115 -6.76 -8.54 12.78
CA ILE A 115 -7.87 -7.70 12.30
C ILE A 115 -8.27 -8.13 10.89
N ILE A 116 -7.32 -8.15 9.95
CA ILE A 116 -7.64 -8.51 8.56
C ILE A 116 -8.03 -9.98 8.42
N LEU A 117 -7.50 -10.88 9.23
CA LEU A 117 -7.94 -12.27 9.28
C LEU A 117 -9.39 -12.37 9.74
N LYS A 118 -9.81 -11.54 10.71
CA LYS A 118 -11.22 -11.47 11.14
C LYS A 118 -12.10 -10.91 10.01
N VAL A 119 -11.68 -9.86 9.32
CA VAL A 119 -12.39 -9.30 8.16
C VAL A 119 -12.51 -10.35 7.05
N ALA A 120 -11.44 -11.08 6.75
CA ALA A 120 -11.45 -12.17 5.77
C ALA A 120 -12.41 -13.30 6.16
N GLY A 121 -12.51 -13.61 7.47
CA GLY A 121 -13.49 -14.57 7.98
C GLY A 121 -14.95 -14.14 7.82
N ILE A 122 -15.21 -12.81 7.78
CA ILE A 122 -16.56 -12.25 7.58
C ILE A 122 -16.88 -12.12 6.08
N LEU A 123 -16.00 -11.51 5.30
CA LEU A 123 -16.22 -11.21 3.88
C LEU A 123 -15.93 -12.39 2.97
N THR A 124 -15.15 -13.36 3.43
CA THR A 124 -14.58 -14.46 2.62
C THR A 124 -13.62 -13.94 1.53
N VAL A 125 -13.03 -14.86 0.76
CA VAL A 125 -12.03 -14.55 -0.28
C VAL A 125 -12.58 -13.77 -1.50
N LYS A 126 -13.89 -13.58 -1.59
CA LYS A 126 -14.56 -12.88 -2.71
C LYS A 126 -15.39 -11.68 -2.27
N GLY A 127 -15.54 -11.46 -0.97
CA GLY A 127 -16.44 -10.43 -0.44
C GLY A 127 -16.00 -9.00 -0.75
N GLY A 128 -14.70 -8.78 -0.98
CA GLY A 128 -14.15 -7.50 -1.38
C GLY A 128 -14.12 -7.24 -2.89
N THR A 129 -14.57 -8.19 -3.73
CA THR A 129 -14.48 -8.06 -5.19
C THR A 129 -15.19 -6.82 -5.72
N GLY A 130 -14.45 -5.98 -6.43
CA GLY A 130 -14.96 -4.70 -6.97
C GLY A 130 -15.27 -3.66 -5.90
N ALA A 131 -14.66 -3.76 -4.72
CA ALA A 131 -14.84 -2.83 -3.64
C ALA A 131 -13.50 -2.24 -3.14
N ILE A 132 -13.59 -1.07 -2.54
CA ILE A 132 -12.54 -0.46 -1.71
C ILE A 132 -12.98 -0.67 -0.25
N LEU A 133 -12.08 -1.21 0.58
CA LEU A 133 -12.29 -1.29 2.01
C LEU A 133 -11.71 -0.04 2.68
N GLU A 134 -12.55 0.73 3.32
CA GLU A 134 -12.14 1.89 4.09
C GLU A 134 -12.25 1.61 5.58
N TYR A 135 -11.10 1.69 6.26
CA TYR A 135 -11.00 1.43 7.70
C TYR A 135 -11.05 2.74 8.49
N PHE A 136 -11.97 2.82 9.45
CA PHE A 136 -12.21 4.00 10.24
C PHE A 136 -12.52 3.70 11.72
N GLY A 137 -12.76 4.73 12.51
CA GLY A 137 -13.06 4.63 13.93
C GLY A 137 -11.83 4.73 14.84
N ASP A 138 -12.08 4.78 16.16
CA ASP A 138 -11.01 4.99 17.15
C ASP A 138 -9.98 3.85 17.18
N GLY A 139 -10.40 2.63 16.88
CA GLY A 139 -9.51 1.49 16.74
C GLY A 139 -8.51 1.69 15.59
N ALA A 140 -8.95 2.24 14.46
CA ALA A 140 -8.07 2.54 13.33
C ALA A 140 -7.01 3.57 13.69
N LYS A 141 -7.37 4.63 14.41
CA LYS A 141 -6.44 5.67 14.90
C LYS A 141 -5.40 5.15 15.90
N SER A 142 -5.68 4.02 16.55
CA SER A 142 -4.76 3.40 17.52
C SER A 142 -3.61 2.61 16.86
N LEU A 143 -3.74 2.25 15.58
CA LEU A 143 -2.78 1.43 14.85
C LEU A 143 -1.59 2.25 14.35
N SER A 144 -0.41 1.62 14.32
CA SER A 144 0.76 2.20 13.62
C SER A 144 0.54 2.23 12.12
N CYS A 145 1.25 3.10 11.39
CA CYS A 145 1.21 3.16 9.93
C CYS A 145 1.55 1.79 9.30
N THR A 146 2.61 1.13 9.77
CA THR A 146 2.98 -0.21 9.30
C THR A 146 1.95 -1.28 9.65
N GLY A 147 1.27 -1.15 10.79
CA GLY A 147 0.14 -2.02 11.15
C GLY A 147 -1.06 -1.86 10.20
N LYS A 148 -1.37 -0.63 9.82
CA LYS A 148 -2.37 -0.32 8.78
C LYS A 148 -1.95 -0.89 7.42
N GLY A 149 -0.67 -0.74 7.05
CA GLY A 149 -0.11 -1.34 5.85
C GLY A 149 -0.29 -2.86 5.82
N THR A 150 -0.07 -3.56 6.94
CA THR A 150 -0.32 -5.00 7.06
C THR A 150 -1.78 -5.36 6.78
N ILE A 151 -2.72 -4.58 7.27
CA ILE A 151 -4.15 -4.80 7.02
C ILE A 151 -4.48 -4.59 5.54
N CYS A 152 -4.05 -3.46 4.96
CA CYS A 152 -4.25 -3.16 3.55
C CYS A 152 -3.62 -4.22 2.64
N ASN A 153 -2.41 -4.67 2.96
CA ASN A 153 -1.66 -5.68 2.21
C ASN A 153 -2.48 -6.95 1.98
N MET A 154 -3.15 -7.44 3.02
CA MET A 154 -3.99 -8.63 2.91
C MET A 154 -5.39 -8.35 2.32
N GLY A 155 -5.74 -7.12 2.00
CA GLY A 155 -6.96 -6.80 1.27
C GLY A 155 -7.06 -7.48 -0.10
N ALA A 156 -5.91 -7.72 -0.74
CA ALA A 156 -5.83 -8.49 -1.98
C ALA A 156 -6.38 -9.93 -1.83
N GLU A 157 -6.18 -10.57 -0.68
CA GLU A 157 -6.61 -11.95 -0.40
C GLU A 157 -8.14 -12.10 -0.30
N ILE A 158 -8.85 -11.02 -0.06
CA ILE A 158 -10.31 -11.00 -0.04
C ILE A 158 -10.91 -10.40 -1.34
N GLY A 159 -10.07 -10.21 -2.36
CA GLY A 159 -10.46 -9.72 -3.67
C GLY A 159 -10.74 -8.23 -3.75
N ALA A 160 -10.39 -7.45 -2.73
CA ALA A 160 -10.59 -6.01 -2.76
C ALA A 160 -9.76 -5.32 -3.85
N THR A 161 -10.34 -4.33 -4.51
CA THR A 161 -9.62 -3.47 -5.47
C THR A 161 -8.48 -2.73 -4.78
N THR A 162 -8.76 -2.18 -3.59
CA THR A 162 -7.78 -1.60 -2.68
C THR A 162 -8.34 -1.53 -1.26
N SER A 163 -7.49 -1.16 -0.32
CA SER A 163 -7.85 -0.89 1.08
C SER A 163 -7.17 0.41 1.50
N ILE A 164 -7.83 1.21 2.32
CA ILE A 164 -7.34 2.52 2.72
C ILE A 164 -7.69 2.83 4.17
N PHE A 165 -6.83 3.61 4.81
CA PHE A 165 -7.10 4.28 6.09
C PHE A 165 -7.08 5.80 5.88
N GLY A 166 -7.95 6.51 6.56
CA GLY A 166 -7.88 7.97 6.65
C GLY A 166 -6.59 8.43 7.33
N TYR A 167 -6.11 9.60 6.92
CA TYR A 167 -4.89 10.19 7.47
C TYR A 167 -5.01 10.48 8.97
N ASP A 168 -3.95 10.21 9.72
CA ASP A 168 -3.87 10.49 11.15
C ASP A 168 -2.43 10.76 11.65
N ALA A 169 -2.33 11.06 12.96
CA ALA A 169 -1.05 11.38 13.61
C ALA A 169 -0.01 10.24 13.50
N LYS A 170 -0.44 8.97 13.46
CA LYS A 170 0.48 7.82 13.31
C LYS A 170 1.12 7.77 11.93
N MET A 171 0.41 8.23 10.91
CA MET A 171 0.97 8.39 9.55
C MET A 171 1.94 9.57 9.52
N ALA A 172 1.61 10.69 10.19
CA ALA A 172 2.53 11.82 10.34
C ALA A 172 3.84 11.40 11.05
N ASP A 173 3.74 10.64 12.13
CA ASP A 173 4.90 10.11 12.85
C ASP A 173 5.77 9.21 11.96
N TYR A 174 5.14 8.37 11.14
CA TYR A 174 5.84 7.51 10.18
C TYR A 174 6.59 8.33 9.11
N LEU A 175 5.94 9.32 8.53
CA LEU A 175 6.56 10.22 7.54
C LEU A 175 7.77 10.94 8.13
N LYS A 176 7.67 11.47 9.37
CA LYS A 176 8.80 12.08 10.07
C LYS A 176 9.93 11.08 10.34
N GLY A 177 9.58 9.86 10.74
CA GLY A 177 10.54 8.78 11.01
C GLY A 177 11.23 8.23 9.74
N THR A 178 10.72 8.55 8.54
CA THR A 178 11.30 8.20 7.24
C THR A 178 11.84 9.42 6.49
N ASP A 179 12.27 10.46 7.22
CA ASP A 179 12.89 11.69 6.70
C ASP A 179 12.00 12.48 5.71
N ARG A 180 10.67 12.40 5.86
CA ARG A 180 9.68 13.09 5.02
C ARG A 180 8.78 14.00 5.86
N ALA A 181 9.41 14.82 6.71
CA ALA A 181 8.68 15.74 7.58
C ALA A 181 7.90 16.81 6.80
N ASP A 182 8.40 17.23 5.65
CA ASP A 182 7.75 18.14 4.71
C ASP A 182 6.43 17.58 4.16
N VAL A 183 6.41 16.28 3.82
CA VAL A 183 5.18 15.58 3.40
C VAL A 183 4.17 15.50 4.55
N ALA A 184 4.64 15.24 5.78
CA ALA A 184 3.79 15.23 6.96
C ALA A 184 3.19 16.62 7.24
N GLU A 185 3.96 17.69 7.06
CA GLU A 185 3.48 19.07 7.22
C GLU A 185 2.40 19.42 6.17
N ALA A 186 2.65 19.08 4.90
CA ALA A 186 1.69 19.28 3.82
C ALA A 186 0.38 18.49 4.07
N ALA A 187 0.48 17.23 4.49
CA ALA A 187 -0.69 16.41 4.81
C ALA A 187 -1.46 16.95 6.03
N ASN A 188 -0.78 17.43 7.06
CA ASN A 188 -1.42 18.04 8.23
C ASN A 188 -2.21 19.31 7.86
N ALA A 189 -1.73 20.09 6.89
CA ALA A 189 -2.42 21.31 6.45
C ALA A 189 -3.77 21.05 5.76
N ILE A 190 -3.97 19.84 5.25
CA ILE A 190 -5.20 19.42 4.54
C ILE A 190 -5.83 18.18 5.17
N ALA A 191 -5.53 17.88 6.43
CA ALA A 191 -5.92 16.64 7.09
C ALA A 191 -7.43 16.38 7.04
N GLU A 192 -8.25 17.42 7.12
CA GLU A 192 -9.72 17.32 7.03
C GLU A 192 -10.22 16.74 5.69
N HIS A 193 -9.44 16.91 4.61
CA HIS A 193 -9.76 16.37 3.28
C HIS A 193 -9.17 14.98 3.03
N LEU A 194 -8.40 14.45 4.00
CA LEU A 194 -7.72 13.15 3.90
C LEU A 194 -8.35 12.08 4.80
N THR A 195 -9.54 12.35 5.32
CA THR A 195 -10.33 11.42 6.14
C THR A 195 -11.67 11.18 5.48
N GLY A 196 -12.27 10.01 5.73
CA GLY A 196 -13.63 9.72 5.28
C GLY A 196 -14.67 10.56 6.02
N ASP A 197 -15.80 10.81 5.36
CA ASP A 197 -16.95 11.48 5.96
C ASP A 197 -17.66 10.53 6.91
N ASP A 198 -17.98 11.00 8.12
CA ASP A 198 -18.63 10.17 9.17
C ASP A 198 -20.02 9.64 8.75
N ASP A 199 -20.67 10.28 7.78
CA ASP A 199 -22.04 9.99 7.34
C ASP A 199 -22.14 8.91 6.24
N VAL A 200 -21.03 8.52 5.63
CA VAL A 200 -21.02 7.63 4.44
C VAL A 200 -21.30 6.15 4.79
N TYR A 201 -21.20 5.78 6.08
CA TYR A 201 -21.29 4.40 6.57
C TYR A 201 -22.41 4.17 7.57
N ALA A 202 -23.42 5.00 7.57
CA ALA A 202 -24.59 4.85 8.45
C ALA A 202 -25.56 3.76 7.98
#